data_1b14686fd665030dfb2e2d9c38f0ed82
#
_entry.id   1b14686fd665030dfb2e2d9c38f0ed82
#
_cell.length_a   1.000
_cell.length_b   1.000
_cell.length_c   1.000
_cell.angle_alpha   90.00
_cell.angle_beta   90.00
_cell.angle_gamma   90.00
#
_symmetry.space_group_name_H-M   'P 1'
#
loop_
_entity.id
_entity.type
_entity.pdbx_description
1 polymer ?
#
loop_
_entity_poly.entity_id
_entity_poly.type
_entity_poly.pdbx_seq_one_letter_code
_entity_poly.pdbx_strand_id
1 'polypeptide(L)'
;MRLVSYRKSGKVRAGIERDGRVYDLEAAMKRAKVGQPVSDLRTLLDQPGWKQKLKKLKFDARSTSTPVSKAKLTAPITEPRKLIISGLNSHSHLKELEDLTGKVEPPRYPMVIGKATSTVSGPFDDIILPPETKKLDYECEMAVVIGRKCRRVSTEKARSYIAGYMTMNDVSARDVQMAEGQALFYRV
;
A
#
# COMPACT_ATOMS: atom_id res chain seq x y z
N MET A 1 4.14 -13.04 -7.94
CA MET A 1 4.02 -11.90 -8.89
C MET A 1 3.99 -10.64 -8.07
N ARG A 2 4.91 -9.74 -8.31
CA ARG A 2 4.98 -8.43 -7.66
C ARG A 2 4.54 -7.35 -8.63
N LEU A 3 3.53 -6.58 -8.25
CA LEU A 3 3.10 -5.38 -8.96
C LEU A 3 3.78 -4.18 -8.33
N VAL A 4 4.32 -3.29 -9.14
CA VAL A 4 5.05 -2.10 -8.71
C VAL A 4 4.60 -0.88 -9.49
N SER A 5 4.70 0.30 -8.88
CA SER A 5 4.66 1.56 -9.60
C SER A 5 6.04 2.21 -9.60
N TYR A 6 6.39 2.85 -10.70
CA TYR A 6 7.70 3.50 -10.87
C TYR A 6 7.58 4.76 -11.72
N ARG A 7 8.49 5.70 -11.51
CA ARG A 7 8.53 6.96 -12.27
C ARG A 7 9.38 6.78 -13.53
N LYS A 8 8.84 7.18 -14.67
CA LYS A 8 9.54 7.22 -15.96
C LYS A 8 9.12 8.49 -16.71
N SER A 9 10.10 9.31 -17.10
CA SER A 9 9.85 10.59 -17.81
C SER A 9 8.80 11.47 -17.12
N GLY A 10 8.91 11.63 -15.79
CA GLY A 10 8.00 12.43 -14.97
C GLY A 10 6.63 11.81 -14.66
N LYS A 11 6.30 10.65 -15.24
CA LYS A 11 4.99 9.98 -15.07
C LYS A 11 5.12 8.72 -14.23
N VAL A 12 4.11 8.44 -13.43
CA VAL A 12 3.96 7.15 -12.75
C VAL A 12 3.52 6.09 -13.77
N ARG A 13 4.16 4.92 -13.71
CA ARG A 13 3.88 3.78 -14.58
C ARG A 13 3.67 2.53 -13.76
N ALA A 14 2.74 1.68 -14.18
CA ALA A 14 2.58 0.36 -13.61
C ALA A 14 3.59 -0.62 -14.21
N GLY A 15 4.13 -1.48 -13.36
CA GLY A 15 5.07 -2.52 -13.76
C GLY A 15 4.84 -3.84 -13.04
N ILE A 16 5.46 -4.89 -13.60
CA ILE A 16 5.60 -6.19 -12.95
C ILE A 16 7.08 -6.40 -12.66
N GLU A 17 7.42 -6.57 -11.38
CA GLU A 17 8.76 -6.97 -10.98
C GLU A 17 8.89 -8.48 -11.10
N ARG A 18 9.92 -8.89 -11.82
CA ARG A 18 10.29 -10.28 -11.99
C ARG A 18 11.79 -10.38 -12.29
N ASP A 19 12.47 -11.31 -11.63
CA ASP A 19 13.87 -11.65 -11.87
C ASP A 19 14.81 -10.43 -11.86
N GLY A 20 14.60 -9.52 -10.89
CA GLY A 20 15.38 -8.29 -10.71
C GLY A 20 15.12 -7.19 -11.76
N ARG A 21 14.05 -7.30 -12.53
CA ARG A 21 13.66 -6.31 -13.53
C ARG A 21 12.21 -5.87 -13.38
N VAL A 22 11.94 -4.61 -13.65
CA VAL A 22 10.59 -4.04 -13.76
C VAL A 22 10.19 -4.00 -15.21
N TYR A 23 9.21 -4.78 -15.57
CA TYR A 23 8.60 -4.82 -16.91
C TYR A 23 7.43 -3.83 -16.99
N ASP A 24 7.43 -2.97 -18.01
CA ASP A 24 6.34 -2.02 -18.25
C ASP A 24 5.04 -2.75 -18.55
N LEU A 25 4.04 -2.56 -17.70
CA LEU A 25 2.78 -3.30 -17.78
C LEU A 25 1.97 -2.91 -19.02
N GLU A 26 1.88 -1.62 -19.33
CA GLU A 26 1.14 -1.15 -20.49
C GLU A 26 1.73 -1.71 -21.80
N ALA A 27 3.04 -1.67 -21.94
CA ALA A 27 3.72 -2.24 -23.10
C ALA A 27 3.52 -3.74 -23.21
N ALA A 28 3.59 -4.47 -22.07
CA ALA A 28 3.38 -5.91 -22.05
C ALA A 28 1.94 -6.28 -22.44
N MET A 29 0.94 -5.55 -21.94
CA MET A 29 -0.47 -5.78 -22.29
C MET A 29 -0.76 -5.48 -23.75
N LYS A 30 -0.21 -4.37 -24.29
CA LYS A 30 -0.32 -4.04 -25.72
C LYS A 30 0.27 -5.15 -26.60
N ARG A 31 1.48 -5.60 -26.28
CA ARG A 31 2.16 -6.66 -27.05
C ARG A 31 1.40 -7.98 -27.01
N ALA A 32 0.87 -8.35 -25.85
CA ALA A 32 0.11 -9.58 -25.67
C ALA A 32 -1.34 -9.50 -26.19
N LYS A 33 -1.82 -8.32 -26.58
CA LYS A 33 -3.23 -8.03 -26.92
C LYS A 33 -4.20 -8.50 -25.84
N VAL A 34 -3.85 -8.25 -24.57
CA VAL A 34 -4.59 -8.74 -23.39
C VAL A 34 -5.25 -7.58 -22.65
N GLY A 35 -6.57 -7.55 -22.69
CA GLY A 35 -7.35 -6.53 -21.99
C GLY A 35 -7.11 -5.11 -22.51
N GLN A 36 -7.57 -4.13 -21.74
CA GLN A 36 -7.27 -2.72 -22.01
C GLN A 36 -5.93 -2.38 -21.34
N PRO A 37 -4.92 -1.90 -22.09
CA PRO A 37 -3.64 -1.50 -21.52
C PRO A 37 -3.82 -0.39 -20.49
N VAL A 38 -3.07 -0.45 -19.38
CA VAL A 38 -3.15 0.51 -18.27
C VAL A 38 -1.78 1.05 -17.91
N SER A 39 -1.74 2.31 -17.53
CA SER A 39 -0.53 2.98 -17.08
C SER A 39 -0.35 2.94 -15.55
N ASP A 40 -1.39 2.68 -14.78
CA ASP A 40 -1.37 2.66 -13.32
C ASP A 40 -2.08 1.42 -12.75
N LEU A 41 -1.71 1.06 -11.50
CA LEU A 41 -2.23 -0.15 -10.86
C LEU A 41 -3.68 -0.01 -10.40
N ARG A 42 -4.14 1.18 -10.04
CA ARG A 42 -5.54 1.37 -9.63
C ARG A 42 -6.49 1.06 -10.79
N THR A 43 -6.19 1.59 -11.97
CA THR A 43 -6.94 1.28 -13.20
C THR A 43 -6.86 -0.21 -13.56
N LEU A 44 -5.72 -0.87 -13.31
CA LEU A 44 -5.62 -2.31 -13.48
C LEU A 44 -6.61 -3.07 -12.58
N LEU A 45 -6.64 -2.71 -11.29
CA LEU A 45 -7.48 -3.40 -10.30
C LEU A 45 -8.98 -3.23 -10.59
N ASP A 46 -9.38 -2.14 -11.21
CA ASP A 46 -10.76 -1.90 -11.65
C ASP A 46 -11.17 -2.78 -12.85
N GLN A 47 -10.21 -3.42 -13.56
CA GLN A 47 -10.54 -4.30 -14.69
C GLN A 47 -11.02 -5.68 -14.24
N PRO A 48 -12.19 -6.15 -14.71
CA PRO A 48 -12.63 -7.54 -14.46
C PRO A 48 -11.58 -8.54 -14.91
N GLY A 49 -11.30 -9.55 -14.07
CA GLY A 49 -10.39 -10.64 -14.42
C GLY A 49 -8.92 -10.21 -14.60
N TRP A 50 -8.47 -9.11 -14.02
CA TRP A 50 -7.11 -8.61 -14.16
C TRP A 50 -6.04 -9.66 -13.80
N LYS A 51 -6.24 -10.48 -12.77
CA LYS A 51 -5.31 -11.54 -12.38
C LYS A 51 -5.10 -12.57 -13.51
N GLN A 52 -6.18 -12.98 -14.18
CA GLN A 52 -6.14 -13.91 -15.32
C GLN A 52 -5.48 -13.28 -16.55
N LYS A 53 -5.72 -11.98 -16.77
CA LYS A 53 -5.06 -11.23 -17.85
C LYS A 53 -3.55 -11.17 -17.63
N LEU A 54 -3.09 -10.88 -16.43
CA LEU A 54 -1.66 -10.83 -16.12
C LEU A 54 -0.96 -12.19 -16.26
N LYS A 55 -1.64 -13.30 -15.98
CA LYS A 55 -1.09 -14.65 -16.18
C LYS A 55 -0.78 -14.98 -17.65
N LYS A 56 -1.41 -14.28 -18.60
CA LYS A 56 -1.16 -14.45 -20.04
C LYS A 56 0.05 -13.68 -20.54
N LEU A 57 0.60 -12.77 -19.75
CA LEU A 57 1.75 -11.98 -20.15
C LEU A 57 3.02 -12.83 -20.17
N LYS A 58 3.81 -12.70 -21.24
CA LYS A 58 5.13 -13.32 -21.40
C LYS A 58 6.19 -12.24 -21.41
N PHE A 59 7.29 -12.47 -20.70
CA PHE A 59 8.42 -11.58 -20.61
C PHE A 59 9.65 -12.26 -21.19
N ASP A 60 10.29 -11.58 -22.14
CA ASP A 60 11.47 -12.04 -22.87
C ASP A 60 12.41 -10.85 -23.15
N ALA A 61 13.50 -11.08 -23.89
CA ALA A 61 14.47 -10.04 -24.24
C ALA A 61 13.87 -8.85 -25.01
N ARG A 62 12.74 -9.03 -25.68
CA ARG A 62 12.03 -7.95 -26.41
C ARG A 62 11.07 -7.17 -25.53
N SER A 63 10.90 -7.56 -24.27
CA SER A 63 10.02 -6.87 -23.33
C SER A 63 10.65 -5.59 -22.82
N THR A 64 9.91 -4.49 -22.88
CA THR A 64 10.35 -3.20 -22.30
C THR A 64 10.50 -3.37 -20.79
N SER A 65 11.72 -3.25 -20.29
CA SER A 65 12.03 -3.43 -18.87
C SER A 65 13.19 -2.56 -18.41
N THR A 66 13.29 -2.37 -17.10
CA THR A 66 14.37 -1.64 -16.43
C THR A 66 14.87 -2.49 -15.25
N PRO A 67 16.16 -2.60 -14.97
CA PRO A 67 16.64 -3.23 -13.74
C PRO A 67 16.01 -2.58 -12.51
N VAL A 68 15.64 -3.36 -11.50
CA VAL A 68 15.02 -2.83 -10.25
C VAL A 68 15.91 -1.77 -9.60
N SER A 69 17.24 -1.98 -9.60
CA SER A 69 18.21 -1.04 -9.05
C SER A 69 18.25 0.34 -9.75
N LYS A 70 17.71 0.43 -10.98
CA LYS A 70 17.61 1.68 -11.76
C LYS A 70 16.16 2.18 -11.86
N ALA A 71 15.20 1.42 -11.38
CA ALA A 71 13.81 1.82 -11.40
C ALA A 71 13.53 2.78 -10.22
N LYS A 72 13.05 3.97 -10.51
CA LYS A 72 12.59 4.91 -9.49
C LYS A 72 11.23 4.45 -8.99
N LEU A 73 11.22 3.49 -8.05
CA LEU A 73 9.98 2.96 -7.47
C LEU A 73 9.25 4.05 -6.69
N THR A 74 7.93 3.98 -6.68
CA THR A 74 7.05 4.78 -5.83
C THR A 74 6.00 3.86 -5.16
N ALA A 75 5.11 4.43 -4.34
CA ALA A 75 4.04 3.62 -3.74
C ALA A 75 3.30 2.83 -4.83
N PRO A 76 3.00 1.54 -4.62
CA PRO A 76 2.27 0.74 -5.61
C PRO A 76 0.93 1.36 -6.02
N ILE A 77 0.20 1.92 -5.05
CA ILE A 77 -1.01 2.72 -5.29
C ILE A 77 -0.71 4.14 -4.81
N THR A 78 -0.41 5.03 -5.73
CA THR A 78 -0.02 6.42 -5.41
C THR A 78 -1.19 7.30 -4.97
N GLU A 79 -2.40 6.96 -5.40
CA GLU A 79 -3.60 7.73 -5.10
C GLU A 79 -4.74 6.78 -4.69
N PRO A 80 -4.66 6.16 -3.49
CA PRO A 80 -5.75 5.34 -2.99
C PRO A 80 -6.99 6.19 -2.74
N ARG A 81 -8.18 5.65 -2.98
CA ARG A 81 -9.44 6.35 -2.67
C ARG A 81 -9.68 6.48 -1.17
N LYS A 82 -9.13 5.57 -0.40
CA LYS A 82 -9.17 5.54 1.07
C LYS A 82 -7.89 4.93 1.59
N LEU A 83 -7.38 5.48 2.67
CA LEU A 83 -6.31 4.91 3.48
C LEU A 83 -6.87 4.78 4.90
N ILE A 84 -6.91 3.53 5.38
CA ILE A 84 -7.52 3.19 6.66
C ILE A 84 -6.52 2.36 7.44
N ILE A 85 -6.25 2.79 8.65
CA ILE A 85 -5.37 2.09 9.59
C ILE A 85 -6.25 1.38 10.63
N SER A 86 -5.83 0.19 11.04
CA SER A 86 -6.44 -0.54 12.14
C SER A 86 -5.47 -0.60 13.31
N GLY A 87 -5.75 0.14 14.37
CA GLY A 87 -4.94 0.13 15.59
C GLY A 87 -5.27 -1.04 16.51
N LEU A 88 -4.34 -1.38 17.42
CA LEU A 88 -4.52 -2.41 18.47
C LEU A 88 -5.05 -3.74 17.97
N ASN A 89 -4.61 -4.18 16.81
CA ASN A 89 -5.16 -5.31 16.09
C ASN A 89 -4.34 -6.61 16.19
N SER A 90 -3.27 -6.63 17.01
CA SER A 90 -2.44 -7.81 17.23
C SER A 90 -2.21 -8.06 18.72
N HIS A 91 -2.13 -9.34 19.10
CA HIS A 91 -1.84 -9.72 20.49
C HIS A 91 -0.48 -9.26 20.97
N SER A 92 0.53 -9.24 20.08
CA SER A 92 1.88 -8.76 20.40
C SER A 92 1.87 -7.27 20.76
N HIS A 93 1.14 -6.46 20.01
CA HIS A 93 1.03 -5.02 20.27
C HIS A 93 0.23 -4.73 21.56
N LEU A 94 -0.83 -5.49 21.81
CA LEU A 94 -1.57 -5.36 23.08
C LEU A 94 -0.69 -5.72 24.29
N LYS A 95 0.13 -6.76 24.16
CA LYS A 95 1.07 -7.15 25.21
C LYS A 95 2.15 -6.09 25.44
N GLU A 96 2.72 -5.52 24.37
CA GLU A 96 3.68 -4.42 24.47
C GLU A 96 3.10 -3.21 25.21
N LEU A 97 1.86 -2.85 24.90
CA LEU A 97 1.15 -1.78 25.61
C LEU A 97 0.87 -2.15 27.07
N GLU A 98 0.50 -3.38 27.35
CA GLU A 98 0.28 -3.86 28.73
C GLU A 98 1.58 -3.75 29.56
N ASP A 99 2.72 -4.14 28.96
CA ASP A 99 4.04 -4.04 29.60
C ASP A 99 4.44 -2.58 29.90
N LEU A 100 4.00 -1.62 29.06
CA LEU A 100 4.32 -0.21 29.20
C LEU A 100 3.35 0.59 30.09
N THR A 101 2.06 0.24 30.08
CA THR A 101 1.00 1.07 30.67
C THR A 101 0.17 0.36 31.72
N GLY A 102 0.40 -0.92 31.98
CA GLY A 102 -0.43 -1.80 32.79
C GLY A 102 -1.48 -2.54 31.96
N LYS A 103 -2.53 -3.08 32.61
CA LYS A 103 -3.53 -3.90 31.96
C LYS A 103 -4.23 -3.16 30.81
N VAL A 104 -4.17 -3.74 29.60
CA VAL A 104 -4.85 -3.24 28.40
C VAL A 104 -5.89 -4.27 27.96
N GLU A 105 -7.15 -3.85 27.88
CA GLU A 105 -8.22 -4.71 27.34
C GLU A 105 -8.33 -4.53 25.82
N PRO A 106 -8.45 -5.63 25.05
CA PRO A 106 -8.70 -5.54 23.62
C PRO A 106 -9.97 -4.73 23.35
N PRO A 107 -9.97 -3.81 22.39
CA PRO A 107 -11.17 -3.04 22.07
C PRO A 107 -12.28 -3.96 21.58
N ARG A 108 -13.50 -3.76 22.06
CA ARG A 108 -14.70 -4.53 21.64
C ARG A 108 -14.95 -4.46 20.13
N TYR A 109 -14.62 -3.33 19.52
CA TYR A 109 -14.71 -3.10 18.07
C TYR A 109 -13.35 -2.72 17.53
N PRO A 110 -13.02 -3.06 16.26
CA PRO A 110 -11.78 -2.65 15.65
C PRO A 110 -11.60 -1.12 15.73
N MET A 111 -10.45 -0.69 16.19
CA MET A 111 -10.06 0.72 16.11
C MET A 111 -9.75 1.04 14.64
N VAL A 112 -10.48 1.98 14.06
CA VAL A 112 -10.37 2.34 12.65
C VAL A 112 -10.06 3.82 12.54
N ILE A 113 -8.92 4.13 11.91
CA ILE A 113 -8.40 5.49 11.76
C ILE A 113 -8.29 5.80 10.26
N GLY A 114 -8.83 6.93 9.84
CA GLY A 114 -8.61 7.46 8.48
C GLY A 114 -7.30 8.21 8.40
N LYS A 115 -6.48 7.93 7.38
CA LYS A 115 -5.29 8.73 7.06
C LYS A 115 -5.52 9.48 5.76
N ALA A 116 -5.02 10.70 5.65
CA ALA A 116 -5.14 11.47 4.41
C ALA A 116 -4.42 10.74 3.26
N THR A 117 -5.08 10.58 2.13
CA THR A 117 -4.48 9.87 0.99
C THR A 117 -3.31 10.62 0.36
N SER A 118 -3.21 11.92 0.61
CA SER A 118 -2.08 12.77 0.21
C SER A 118 -0.78 12.47 0.96
N THR A 119 -0.84 11.73 2.08
CA THR A 119 0.36 11.32 2.84
C THR A 119 1.08 10.11 2.25
N VAL A 120 0.56 9.54 1.16
CA VAL A 120 1.19 8.39 0.51
C VAL A 120 2.46 8.82 -0.20
N SER A 121 3.60 8.31 0.25
CA SER A 121 4.92 8.49 -0.34
C SER A 121 5.51 7.19 -0.87
N GLY A 122 6.55 7.27 -1.68
CA GLY A 122 7.26 6.11 -2.21
C GLY A 122 8.27 5.54 -1.21
N PRO A 123 8.82 4.34 -1.48
CA PRO A 123 9.71 3.64 -0.56
C PRO A 123 11.07 4.31 -0.36
N PHE A 124 11.41 5.31 -1.18
CA PHE A 124 12.68 6.05 -1.14
C PHE A 124 12.47 7.56 -1.12
N ASP A 125 11.23 8.01 -0.92
CA ASP A 125 10.94 9.42 -0.73
C ASP A 125 11.31 9.81 0.71
N ASP A 126 11.78 11.04 0.92
CA ASP A 126 12.15 11.54 2.23
C ASP A 126 10.93 11.67 3.16
N ILE A 127 11.11 11.33 4.43
CA ILE A 127 10.15 11.61 5.49
C ILE A 127 10.52 12.96 6.10
N ILE A 128 9.67 13.95 5.90
CA ILE A 128 9.91 15.30 6.38
C ILE A 128 9.43 15.38 7.85
N LEU A 129 10.34 15.73 8.76
CA LEU A 129 10.00 15.96 10.16
C LEU A 129 9.20 17.27 10.29
N PRO A 130 7.92 17.23 10.70
CA PRO A 130 7.14 18.44 10.93
C PRO A 130 7.69 19.21 12.15
N PRO A 131 7.64 20.55 12.14
CA PRO A 131 8.14 21.36 13.27
C PRO A 131 7.34 21.17 14.58
N GLU A 132 6.13 20.65 14.47
CA GLU A 132 5.21 20.44 15.59
C GLU A 132 5.56 19.21 16.43
N THR A 133 6.39 18.29 15.91
CA THR A 133 6.78 17.08 16.63
C THR A 133 8.28 16.97 16.87
N LYS A 134 8.63 16.38 18.01
CA LYS A 134 10.00 15.95 18.35
C LYS A 134 10.11 14.43 18.49
N LYS A 135 9.01 13.70 18.26
CA LYS A 135 8.91 12.24 18.47
C LYS A 135 8.27 11.56 17.25
N LEU A 136 8.85 11.82 16.08
CA LEU A 136 8.47 11.09 14.87
C LEU A 136 8.97 9.65 15.00
N ASP A 137 8.09 8.69 14.72
CA ASP A 137 8.35 7.27 14.88
C ASP A 137 7.84 6.49 13.68
N TYR A 138 8.43 5.32 13.43
CA TYR A 138 8.01 4.42 12.34
C TYR A 138 7.10 3.31 12.88
N GLU A 139 6.18 2.86 12.06
CA GLU A 139 5.37 1.67 12.31
C GLU A 139 5.42 0.74 11.10
N CYS A 140 6.14 -0.38 11.22
CA CYS A 140 6.22 -1.37 10.15
C CYS A 140 4.93 -2.21 10.11
N GLU A 141 4.09 -1.97 9.12
CA GLU A 141 2.78 -2.57 8.99
C GLU A 141 2.61 -3.41 7.73
N MET A 142 1.62 -4.33 7.77
CA MET A 142 1.13 -5.03 6.59
C MET A 142 -0.09 -4.32 6.03
N ALA A 143 0.07 -3.66 4.89
CA ALA A 143 -1.05 -3.07 4.18
C ALA A 143 -1.78 -4.10 3.30
N VAL A 144 -3.10 -4.07 3.37
CA VAL A 144 -4.02 -4.90 2.58
C VAL A 144 -4.66 -4.05 1.50
N VAL A 145 -4.40 -4.37 0.23
CA VAL A 145 -5.00 -3.65 -0.90
C VAL A 145 -6.33 -4.28 -1.29
N ILE A 146 -7.41 -3.53 -1.10
CA ILE A 146 -8.75 -3.95 -1.55
C ILE A 146 -8.88 -3.72 -3.06
N GLY A 147 -9.11 -4.78 -3.80
CA GLY A 147 -9.08 -4.79 -5.28
C GLY A 147 -10.42 -4.60 -5.98
N ARG A 148 -11.51 -4.50 -5.24
CA ARG A 148 -12.84 -4.23 -5.79
C ARG A 148 -13.78 -3.66 -4.73
N LYS A 149 -14.74 -2.87 -5.14
CA LYS A 149 -15.75 -2.28 -4.25
C LYS A 149 -16.46 -3.37 -3.44
N CYS A 150 -16.54 -3.18 -2.12
CA CYS A 150 -17.23 -4.10 -1.22
C CYS A 150 -17.93 -3.34 -0.09
N ARG A 151 -18.99 -3.96 0.45
CA ARG A 151 -19.72 -3.47 1.61
C ARG A 151 -20.42 -4.65 2.29
N ARG A 152 -20.35 -4.73 3.63
CA ARG A 152 -20.99 -5.79 4.43
C ARG A 152 -20.64 -7.19 3.94
N VAL A 153 -19.36 -7.41 3.67
CA VAL A 153 -18.83 -8.70 3.21
C VAL A 153 -18.62 -9.59 4.43
N SER A 154 -19.05 -10.85 4.35
CA SER A 154 -18.79 -11.81 5.41
C SER A 154 -17.30 -12.17 5.50
N THR A 155 -16.84 -12.64 6.65
CA THR A 155 -15.43 -13.00 6.89
C THR A 155 -14.93 -14.05 5.89
N GLU A 156 -15.76 -15.05 5.56
CA GLU A 156 -15.43 -16.15 4.62
C GLU A 156 -15.18 -15.61 3.21
N LYS A 157 -15.88 -14.54 2.81
CA LYS A 157 -15.77 -13.93 1.48
C LYS A 157 -14.72 -12.80 1.43
N ALA A 158 -14.29 -12.25 2.57
CA ALA A 158 -13.42 -11.07 2.64
C ALA A 158 -12.14 -11.23 1.82
N ARG A 159 -11.47 -12.39 1.91
CA ARG A 159 -10.23 -12.68 1.16
C ARG A 159 -10.39 -12.56 -0.36
N SER A 160 -11.58 -12.80 -0.90
CA SER A 160 -11.84 -12.71 -2.34
C SER A 160 -11.81 -11.26 -2.86
N TYR A 161 -11.87 -10.27 -1.99
CA TYR A 161 -11.81 -8.84 -2.30
C TYR A 161 -10.40 -8.26 -2.24
N ILE A 162 -9.44 -9.03 -1.71
CA ILE A 162 -8.05 -8.60 -1.57
C ILE A 162 -7.33 -8.74 -2.91
N ALA A 163 -6.73 -7.66 -3.37
CA ALA A 163 -5.85 -7.65 -4.54
C ALA A 163 -4.45 -8.17 -4.20
N GLY A 164 -3.91 -7.74 -3.08
CA GLY A 164 -2.58 -8.11 -2.62
C GLY A 164 -2.23 -7.49 -1.27
N TYR A 165 -0.98 -7.68 -0.89
CA TYR A 165 -0.39 -7.21 0.35
C TYR A 165 0.91 -6.47 0.05
N MET A 166 1.28 -5.54 0.90
CA MET A 166 2.58 -4.85 0.84
C MET A 166 3.01 -4.42 2.24
N THR A 167 4.29 -4.16 2.43
CA THR A 167 4.80 -3.47 3.61
C THR A 167 4.47 -1.99 3.51
N MET A 168 4.10 -1.39 4.62
CA MET A 168 3.84 0.04 4.77
C MET A 168 4.55 0.54 6.02
N ASN A 169 4.97 1.79 6.02
CA ASN A 169 5.40 2.51 7.19
C ASN A 169 4.31 3.54 7.55
N ASP A 170 3.62 3.33 8.69
CA ASP A 170 2.66 4.29 9.23
C ASP A 170 3.40 5.27 10.14
N VAL A 171 4.03 6.26 9.54
CA VAL A 171 4.80 7.27 10.27
C VAL A 171 3.89 8.06 11.20
N SER A 172 4.26 8.14 12.49
CA SER A 172 3.44 8.70 13.56
C SER A 172 4.24 9.71 14.41
N ALA A 173 3.65 10.87 14.67
CA ALA A 173 4.17 11.86 15.59
C ALA A 173 3.65 11.53 17.01
N ARG A 174 4.43 10.82 17.82
CA ARG A 174 3.98 10.22 19.09
C ARG A 174 3.55 11.24 20.13
N ASP A 175 4.28 12.34 20.26
CA ASP A 175 3.95 13.41 21.18
C ASP A 175 2.63 14.10 20.82
N VAL A 176 2.37 14.29 19.53
CA VAL A 176 1.09 14.86 19.06
C VAL A 176 -0.04 13.83 19.15
N GLN A 177 0.23 12.57 18.77
CA GLN A 177 -0.74 11.48 18.84
C GLN A 177 -1.24 11.24 20.27
N MET A 178 -0.36 11.36 21.27
CA MET A 178 -0.68 11.10 22.69
C MET A 178 -1.15 12.35 23.44
N ALA A 179 -1.17 13.52 22.81
CA ALA A 179 -1.73 14.72 23.41
C ALA A 179 -3.24 14.58 23.65
N GLU A 180 -3.74 15.23 24.70
CA GLU A 180 -5.16 15.16 25.05
C GLU A 180 -6.08 15.54 23.88
N GLY A 181 -7.06 14.71 23.60
CA GLY A 181 -8.05 14.91 22.54
C GLY A 181 -7.55 14.69 21.10
N GLN A 182 -6.27 14.37 20.90
CA GLN A 182 -5.65 14.28 19.56
C GLN A 182 -5.35 12.83 19.12
N ALA A 183 -5.50 11.84 19.99
CA ALA A 183 -5.04 10.45 19.79
C ALA A 183 -5.50 9.77 18.47
N LEU A 184 -6.57 10.27 17.84
CA LEU A 184 -7.16 9.67 16.64
C LEU A 184 -6.88 10.45 15.34
N PHE A 185 -6.36 11.68 15.40
CA PHE A 185 -6.37 12.58 14.24
C PHE A 185 -4.99 12.95 13.69
N TYR A 186 -3.94 12.84 14.47
CA TYR A 186 -2.59 13.23 14.06
C TYR A 186 -1.70 12.02 13.76
N ARG A 187 -1.91 11.46 12.56
CA ARG A 187 -0.92 10.61 11.91
C ARG A 187 -0.41 11.32 10.66
N VAL A 188 0.87 11.57 10.64
CA VAL A 188 1.57 12.32 9.58
C VAL A 188 1.74 11.45 8.32
#